data_e9a4ce58ea228cca79297a7e8b9a8f62
#
_entry.id   e9a4ce58ea228cca79297a7e8b9a8f62
#
_cell.length_a   1.000
_cell.length_b   1.000
_cell.length_c   1.000
_cell.angle_alpha   90.00
_cell.angle_beta   90.00
_cell.angle_gamma   90.00
#
_symmetry.space_group_name_H-M   'P 1'
#
loop_
_entity.id
_entity.type
_entity.pdbx_description
1 polymer ?
#
loop_
_entity_poly.entity_id
_entity_poly.type
_entity_poly.pdbx_seq_one_letter_code
_entity_poly.pdbx_strand_id
1 'polypeptide(L)'
;MVELRTLCYFMTACRSVTFALAAKELGLAVSTLSTTMKTLERDMGLTLFRRINNSLYPTDAARTLMRGADPLLMTELFARRWVAAPAKARLRLLTVDISMSFTIGGMSRALRHAIDRMGAERPDIFVDPVWTDEKDLPHLGGLAEGWQDSESSRVSVALGHENSRSSRRDTTLLSDRWVFACRLPAGTRKLPDAADLAAGRLVVPLLSPPLIEQADRYFSQHGISGVRFLNEHPGNLPRIIDDYPDAALFVPESLVSPRLGLLNIAVVAPVKPLTTRIVARATEPNAVTALFMRHLSQALREKDLPRTERPVISLRQIHYFNLVHRLRRVSAAARGANISQPALSEQIHKLEASLGGALFERHGDGVIPTGKGERFDRIARLMEAGFRRLSTSETGAAPPQNRRIAVGILPSVNQHGFLVNRITEAILDVQTRHPALKLVIQEAPNGTLQDWVIRGLVGVAIVETVLPRMPRLPLGSSERLAAIVHTRHKLLPPGPVTLSDLARLKLALPTNRFGLRQLLDSAAEQHGIRLRPYMEIDALPMAVAILASLSVCTVLPASAVAREIASGDLAAHPIIDPTISRRLFVIYSGERSLSESERGLVNSLRRKLSEPRNTG
;
A
#
# COMPACT_ATOMS: atom_id res chain seq x y z
N MET A 1 -3.17 -10.32 19.42
CA MET A 1 -2.70 -10.56 18.03
C MET A 1 -3.90 -11.04 17.20
N VAL A 2 -4.20 -10.35 16.12
CA VAL A 2 -5.33 -10.69 15.22
C VAL A 2 -5.01 -12.02 14.51
N GLU A 3 -5.98 -12.93 14.44
CA GLU A 3 -5.83 -14.26 13.83
C GLU A 3 -6.58 -14.33 12.49
N LEU A 4 -6.13 -15.16 11.54
CA LEU A 4 -6.78 -15.34 10.24
C LEU A 4 -8.24 -15.77 10.38
N ARG A 5 -8.55 -16.61 11.38
CA ARG A 5 -9.93 -17.01 11.69
C ARG A 5 -10.80 -15.80 12.09
N THR A 6 -10.25 -14.87 12.86
CA THR A 6 -10.93 -13.62 13.23
C THR A 6 -11.17 -12.74 12.00
N LEU A 7 -10.21 -12.66 11.09
CA LEU A 7 -10.38 -11.95 9.80
C LEU A 7 -11.46 -12.61 8.93
N CYS A 8 -11.53 -13.94 8.90
CA CYS A 8 -12.59 -14.66 8.20
C CYS A 8 -13.98 -14.33 8.78
N TYR A 9 -14.12 -14.31 10.11
CA TYR A 9 -15.36 -13.94 10.79
C TYR A 9 -15.74 -12.48 10.52
N PHE A 10 -14.77 -11.59 10.55
CA PHE A 10 -14.92 -10.19 10.19
C PHE A 10 -15.41 -10.02 8.74
N MET A 11 -14.79 -10.70 7.78
CA MET A 11 -15.21 -10.65 6.37
C MET A 11 -16.65 -11.12 6.17
N THR A 12 -17.05 -12.16 6.88
CA THR A 12 -18.45 -12.66 6.85
C THR A 12 -19.40 -11.65 7.48
N ALA A 13 -19.03 -11.04 8.62
CA ALA A 13 -19.85 -10.01 9.27
C ALA A 13 -20.03 -8.78 8.38
N CYS A 14 -19.00 -8.34 7.67
CA CYS A 14 -19.08 -7.19 6.74
C CYS A 14 -20.04 -7.43 5.55
N ARG A 15 -20.22 -8.69 5.17
CA ARG A 15 -21.13 -9.09 4.06
C ARG A 15 -22.56 -9.30 4.53
N SER A 16 -22.76 -9.47 5.82
CA SER A 16 -24.05 -9.78 6.44
C SER A 16 -24.74 -8.51 6.94
N VAL A 17 -26.06 -8.48 6.87
CA VAL A 17 -26.86 -7.34 7.37
C VAL A 17 -26.95 -7.32 8.89
N THR A 18 -26.85 -8.50 9.54
CA THR A 18 -26.89 -8.64 11.00
C THR A 18 -25.85 -9.62 11.50
N PHE A 19 -25.42 -9.48 12.76
CA PHE A 19 -24.58 -10.52 13.38
C PHE A 19 -25.26 -11.88 13.48
N ALA A 20 -26.60 -11.93 13.57
CA ALA A 20 -27.32 -13.18 13.60
C ALA A 20 -27.17 -13.99 12.31
N LEU A 21 -27.26 -13.32 11.15
CA LEU A 21 -27.05 -13.96 9.85
C LEU A 21 -25.59 -14.38 9.66
N ALA A 22 -24.64 -13.51 10.02
CA ALA A 22 -23.22 -13.85 9.96
C ALA A 22 -22.89 -15.06 10.87
N ALA A 23 -23.43 -15.09 12.08
CA ALA A 23 -23.23 -16.18 13.03
C ALA A 23 -23.84 -17.50 12.51
N LYS A 24 -25.03 -17.44 11.90
CA LYS A 24 -25.67 -18.60 11.25
C LYS A 24 -24.81 -19.13 10.09
N GLU A 25 -24.28 -18.26 9.25
CA GLU A 25 -23.38 -18.64 8.15
C GLU A 25 -22.10 -19.28 8.67
N LEU A 26 -21.55 -18.74 9.76
CA LEU A 26 -20.32 -19.23 10.39
C LEU A 26 -20.58 -20.45 11.32
N GLY A 27 -21.84 -20.84 11.59
CA GLY A 27 -22.15 -21.89 12.56
C GLY A 27 -21.65 -21.55 13.97
N LEU A 28 -21.82 -20.30 14.39
CA LEU A 28 -21.40 -19.75 15.68
C LEU A 28 -22.60 -19.20 16.46
N ALA A 29 -22.48 -19.09 17.80
CA ALA A 29 -23.41 -18.30 18.58
C ALA A 29 -23.22 -16.80 18.27
N VAL A 30 -24.31 -16.04 18.25
CA VAL A 30 -24.29 -14.58 17.99
C VAL A 30 -23.41 -13.84 19.00
N SER A 31 -23.48 -14.26 20.28
CA SER A 31 -22.63 -13.71 21.35
C SER A 31 -21.16 -13.91 21.09
N THR A 32 -20.75 -15.09 20.63
CA THR A 32 -19.34 -15.40 20.29
C THR A 32 -18.85 -14.50 19.17
N LEU A 33 -19.61 -14.36 18.07
CA LEU A 33 -19.23 -13.49 16.97
C LEU A 33 -19.15 -12.03 17.43
N SER A 34 -20.15 -11.54 18.17
CA SER A 34 -20.18 -10.16 18.67
C SER A 34 -18.97 -9.86 19.59
N THR A 35 -18.62 -10.78 20.49
CA THR A 35 -17.47 -10.64 21.37
C THR A 35 -16.16 -10.66 20.58
N THR A 36 -16.04 -11.55 19.58
CA THR A 36 -14.86 -11.62 18.70
C THR A 36 -14.67 -10.32 17.92
N MET A 37 -15.76 -9.73 17.40
CA MET A 37 -15.67 -8.45 16.68
C MET A 37 -15.29 -7.29 17.60
N LYS A 38 -15.85 -7.21 18.81
CA LYS A 38 -15.46 -6.21 19.82
C LYS A 38 -13.97 -6.35 20.21
N THR A 39 -13.49 -7.59 20.34
CA THR A 39 -12.08 -7.83 20.62
C THR A 39 -11.20 -7.37 19.45
N LEU A 40 -11.61 -7.65 18.21
CA LEU A 40 -10.90 -7.18 17.02
C LEU A 40 -10.85 -5.64 16.97
N GLU A 41 -11.98 -4.97 17.21
CA GLU A 41 -12.06 -3.50 17.28
C GLU A 41 -11.11 -2.93 18.32
N ARG A 42 -11.11 -3.52 19.53
CA ARG A 42 -10.20 -3.12 20.61
C ARG A 42 -8.72 -3.36 20.27
N ASP A 43 -8.37 -4.54 19.74
CA ASP A 43 -7.00 -4.91 19.42
C ASP A 43 -6.43 -4.04 18.29
N MET A 44 -7.27 -3.55 17.39
CA MET A 44 -6.89 -2.65 16.29
C MET A 44 -7.08 -1.17 16.62
N GLY A 45 -7.76 -0.83 17.70
CA GLY A 45 -8.12 0.55 18.03
C GLY A 45 -9.09 1.19 17.04
N LEU A 46 -9.95 0.39 16.39
CA LEU A 46 -10.83 0.82 15.30
C LEU A 46 -12.28 0.52 15.63
N THR A 47 -13.20 1.39 15.20
CA THR A 47 -14.62 1.05 15.10
C THR A 47 -14.88 0.47 13.72
N LEU A 48 -15.16 -0.83 13.65
CA LEU A 48 -15.38 -1.53 12.39
C LEU A 48 -16.86 -1.56 12.00
N PHE A 49 -17.75 -1.56 12.98
CA PHE A 49 -19.18 -1.64 12.74
C PHE A 49 -19.96 -0.56 13.47
N ARG A 50 -20.96 -0.02 12.79
CA ARG A 50 -22.04 0.78 13.41
C ARG A 50 -23.34 -0.01 13.39
N ARG A 51 -24.12 0.09 14.44
CA ARG A 51 -25.47 -0.51 14.53
C ARG A 51 -26.51 0.59 14.41
N ILE A 52 -27.41 0.45 13.45
CA ILE A 52 -28.54 1.35 13.25
C ILE A 52 -29.76 0.46 13.00
N ASN A 53 -30.84 0.64 13.76
CA ASN A 53 -32.09 -0.13 13.59
C ASN A 53 -31.88 -1.65 13.48
N ASN A 54 -31.05 -2.22 14.36
CA ASN A 54 -30.69 -3.64 14.39
C ASN A 54 -29.88 -4.16 13.18
N SER A 55 -29.54 -3.30 12.23
CA SER A 55 -28.69 -3.62 11.07
C SER A 55 -27.22 -3.28 11.34
N LEU A 56 -26.34 -4.01 10.70
CA LEU A 56 -24.89 -3.92 10.84
C LEU A 56 -24.28 -3.19 9.64
N TYR A 57 -23.53 -2.13 9.91
CA TYR A 57 -22.90 -1.30 8.86
C TYR A 57 -21.38 -1.28 9.01
N PRO A 58 -20.64 -1.78 8.02
CA PRO A 58 -19.19 -1.62 8.00
C PRO A 58 -18.80 -0.15 7.86
N THR A 59 -17.87 0.30 8.69
CA THR A 59 -17.27 1.64 8.59
C THR A 59 -16.26 1.72 7.44
N ASP A 60 -15.70 2.92 7.17
CA ASP A 60 -14.60 3.08 6.20
C ASP A 60 -13.37 2.29 6.66
N ALA A 61 -13.09 2.27 7.97
CA ALA A 61 -12.04 1.45 8.55
C ALA A 61 -12.26 -0.05 8.29
N ALA A 62 -13.51 -0.52 8.40
CA ALA A 62 -13.84 -1.91 8.06
C ALA A 62 -13.60 -2.20 6.57
N ARG A 63 -13.98 -1.29 5.68
CA ARG A 63 -13.74 -1.45 4.23
C ARG A 63 -12.26 -1.53 3.90
N THR A 64 -11.46 -0.71 4.52
CA THR A 64 -9.99 -0.76 4.37
C THR A 64 -9.42 -2.08 4.90
N LEU A 65 -9.88 -2.53 6.09
CA LEU A 65 -9.46 -3.81 6.65
C LEU A 65 -9.87 -4.99 5.76
N MET A 66 -11.06 -4.97 5.15
CA MET A 66 -11.52 -6.01 4.22
C MET A 66 -10.56 -6.22 3.06
N ARG A 67 -10.02 -5.15 2.48
CA ARG A 67 -9.09 -5.23 1.34
C ARG A 67 -7.77 -5.90 1.70
N GLY A 68 -7.26 -5.62 2.88
CA GLY A 68 -6.04 -6.28 3.33
C GLY A 68 -6.25 -7.69 3.88
N ALA A 69 -7.43 -7.98 4.44
CA ALA A 69 -7.77 -9.30 4.96
C ALA A 69 -8.03 -10.32 3.84
N ASP A 70 -8.68 -9.91 2.75
CA ASP A 70 -9.05 -10.81 1.65
C ASP A 70 -7.83 -11.48 0.99
N PRO A 71 -6.76 -10.76 0.59
CA PRO A 71 -5.54 -11.39 0.06
C PRO A 71 -4.86 -12.35 1.03
N LEU A 72 -4.87 -12.06 2.34
CA LEU A 72 -4.29 -12.97 3.33
C LEU A 72 -5.06 -14.29 3.45
N LEU A 73 -6.39 -14.23 3.42
CA LEU A 73 -7.24 -15.42 3.46
C LEU A 73 -7.08 -16.25 2.17
N MET A 74 -6.92 -15.60 1.02
CA MET A 74 -6.63 -16.28 -0.24
C MET A 74 -5.24 -16.92 -0.25
N THR A 75 -4.25 -16.26 0.33
CA THR A 75 -2.89 -16.78 0.44
C THR A 75 -2.83 -18.01 1.34
N GLU A 76 -3.61 -18.05 2.43
CA GLU A 76 -3.72 -19.24 3.29
C GLU A 76 -4.29 -20.43 2.52
N LEU A 77 -5.35 -20.23 1.76
CA LEU A 77 -5.95 -21.27 0.94
C LEU A 77 -4.96 -21.80 -0.11
N PHE A 78 -4.21 -20.91 -0.74
CA PHE A 78 -3.15 -21.28 -1.69
C PHE A 78 -2.03 -22.07 -1.00
N ALA A 79 -1.58 -21.65 0.21
CA ALA A 79 -0.49 -22.29 0.94
C ALA A 79 -0.74 -23.79 1.15
N ARG A 80 -1.95 -24.17 1.52
CA ARG A 80 -2.35 -25.56 1.73
C ARG A 80 -2.17 -26.42 0.47
N ARG A 81 -2.54 -25.87 -0.68
CA ARG A 81 -2.46 -26.56 -1.97
C ARG A 81 -1.05 -26.58 -2.53
N TRP A 82 -0.35 -25.47 -2.44
CA TRP A 82 1.02 -25.35 -2.93
C TRP A 82 1.99 -26.28 -2.19
N VAL A 83 1.87 -26.39 -0.87
CA VAL A 83 2.70 -27.31 -0.09
C VAL A 83 2.44 -28.77 -0.47
N ALA A 84 1.21 -29.11 -0.82
CA ALA A 84 0.84 -30.45 -1.29
C ALA A 84 1.18 -30.71 -2.76
N ALA A 85 1.54 -29.69 -3.54
CA ALA A 85 1.83 -29.82 -4.97
C ALA A 85 3.05 -30.73 -5.23
N PRO A 86 3.16 -31.36 -6.42
CA PRO A 86 4.31 -32.17 -6.81
C PRO A 86 5.64 -31.40 -6.66
N ALA A 87 6.72 -32.10 -6.28
CA ALA A 87 8.03 -31.48 -6.04
C ALA A 87 8.59 -30.71 -7.26
N LYS A 88 8.24 -31.12 -8.48
CA LYS A 88 8.67 -30.49 -9.74
C LYS A 88 7.78 -29.31 -10.16
N ALA A 89 6.71 -29.00 -9.43
CA ALA A 89 5.82 -27.88 -9.75
C ALA A 89 6.60 -26.56 -9.66
N ARG A 90 6.47 -25.73 -10.69
CA ARG A 90 7.02 -24.37 -10.70
C ARG A 90 5.91 -23.39 -10.36
N LEU A 91 6.19 -22.51 -9.42
CA LEU A 91 5.25 -21.46 -9.02
C LEU A 91 5.08 -20.47 -10.17
N ARG A 92 3.81 -20.17 -10.49
CA ARG A 92 3.40 -19.16 -11.46
C ARG A 92 2.60 -18.08 -10.75
N LEU A 93 2.79 -16.85 -11.15
CA LEU A 93 2.07 -15.71 -10.60
C LEU A 93 1.00 -15.23 -11.59
N LEU A 94 -0.23 -15.07 -11.12
CA LEU A 94 -1.29 -14.38 -11.83
C LEU A 94 -1.70 -13.14 -11.04
N THR A 95 -1.30 -11.96 -11.51
CA THR A 95 -1.78 -10.69 -10.96
C THR A 95 -3.14 -10.34 -11.58
N VAL A 96 -4.10 -9.98 -10.72
CA VAL A 96 -5.44 -9.57 -11.14
C VAL A 96 -5.68 -8.14 -10.69
N ASP A 97 -5.55 -7.19 -11.61
CA ASP A 97 -5.82 -5.77 -11.36
C ASP A 97 -7.34 -5.52 -11.42
N ILE A 98 -7.94 -5.09 -10.34
CA ILE A 98 -9.38 -4.88 -10.23
C ILE A 98 -9.67 -3.39 -10.06
N SER A 99 -10.14 -2.77 -11.15
CA SER A 99 -10.47 -1.35 -11.21
C SER A 99 -11.98 -1.13 -11.04
N MET A 100 -12.53 -1.60 -9.93
CA MET A 100 -13.94 -1.43 -9.58
C MET A 100 -14.16 -1.57 -8.07
N SER A 101 -15.23 -0.95 -7.56
CA SER A 101 -15.55 -1.03 -6.14
C SER A 101 -15.72 -2.48 -5.67
N PHE A 102 -15.14 -2.78 -4.52
CA PHE A 102 -15.18 -4.08 -3.85
C PHE A 102 -16.60 -4.67 -3.66
N THR A 103 -17.61 -3.80 -3.58
CA THR A 103 -18.99 -4.17 -3.32
C THR A 103 -19.81 -4.53 -4.57
N ILE A 104 -19.33 -4.18 -5.77
CA ILE A 104 -20.06 -4.40 -7.02
C ILE A 104 -20.00 -5.87 -7.45
N GLY A 105 -21.14 -6.40 -7.88
CA GLY A 105 -21.25 -7.73 -8.49
C GLY A 105 -20.93 -8.91 -7.57
N GLY A 106 -20.78 -8.68 -6.25
CA GLY A 106 -20.28 -9.73 -5.37
C GLY A 106 -18.84 -10.16 -5.72
N MET A 107 -18.08 -9.27 -6.40
CA MET A 107 -16.76 -9.53 -6.98
C MET A 107 -15.81 -10.22 -6.00
N SER A 108 -15.69 -9.73 -4.76
CA SER A 108 -14.81 -10.33 -3.76
C SER A 108 -15.14 -11.79 -3.46
N ARG A 109 -16.43 -12.15 -3.41
CA ARG A 109 -16.86 -13.54 -3.18
C ARG A 109 -16.61 -14.39 -4.41
N ALA A 110 -16.99 -13.91 -5.58
CA ALA A 110 -16.76 -14.59 -6.85
C ALA A 110 -15.27 -14.83 -7.14
N LEU A 111 -14.43 -13.82 -6.86
CA LEU A 111 -12.99 -13.91 -6.99
C LEU A 111 -12.40 -15.02 -6.10
N ARG A 112 -12.81 -15.09 -4.84
CA ARG A 112 -12.36 -16.13 -3.91
C ARG A 112 -12.72 -17.53 -4.42
N HIS A 113 -13.95 -17.73 -4.90
CA HIS A 113 -14.38 -19.00 -5.46
C HIS A 113 -13.67 -19.35 -6.77
N ALA A 114 -13.40 -18.35 -7.61
CA ALA A 114 -12.62 -18.55 -8.81
C ALA A 114 -11.18 -19.00 -8.50
N ILE A 115 -10.54 -18.37 -7.51
CA ILE A 115 -9.21 -18.74 -7.02
C ILE A 115 -9.22 -20.13 -6.40
N ASP A 116 -10.27 -20.46 -5.64
CA ASP A 116 -10.43 -21.78 -5.04
C ASP A 116 -10.53 -22.89 -6.10
N ARG A 117 -11.41 -22.72 -7.08
CA ARG A 117 -11.57 -23.68 -8.20
C ARG A 117 -10.31 -23.80 -9.05
N MET A 118 -9.71 -22.66 -9.38
CA MET A 118 -8.46 -22.64 -10.12
C MET A 118 -7.34 -23.36 -9.38
N GLY A 119 -7.22 -23.14 -8.07
CA GLY A 119 -6.21 -23.81 -7.25
C GLY A 119 -6.46 -25.31 -7.09
N ALA A 120 -7.69 -25.80 -7.22
CA ALA A 120 -7.98 -27.24 -7.27
C ALA A 120 -7.49 -27.89 -8.58
N GLU A 121 -7.60 -27.18 -9.72
CA GLU A 121 -7.10 -27.65 -11.01
C GLU A 121 -5.59 -27.42 -11.18
N ARG A 122 -5.08 -26.28 -10.67
CA ARG A 122 -3.71 -25.81 -10.87
C ARG A 122 -3.14 -25.25 -9.54
N PRO A 123 -2.69 -26.14 -8.65
CA PRO A 123 -2.13 -25.74 -7.34
C PRO A 123 -0.81 -24.96 -7.43
N ASP A 124 -0.19 -24.92 -8.62
CA ASP A 124 1.05 -24.20 -8.92
C ASP A 124 0.83 -22.71 -9.25
N ILE A 125 -0.42 -22.22 -9.34
CA ILE A 125 -0.71 -20.83 -9.70
C ILE A 125 -1.12 -20.04 -8.45
N PHE A 126 -0.32 -19.04 -8.09
CA PHE A 126 -0.68 -18.04 -7.09
C PHE A 126 -1.41 -16.89 -7.75
N VAL A 127 -2.62 -16.61 -7.30
CA VAL A 127 -3.41 -15.47 -7.78
C VAL A 127 -3.30 -14.33 -6.77
N ASP A 128 -2.82 -13.19 -7.22
CA ASP A 128 -2.60 -11.98 -6.42
C ASP A 128 -3.56 -10.87 -6.87
N PRO A 129 -4.69 -10.68 -6.17
CA PRO A 129 -5.65 -9.62 -6.50
C PRO A 129 -5.17 -8.26 -6.01
N VAL A 130 -5.16 -7.28 -6.91
CA VAL A 130 -4.79 -5.89 -6.67
C VAL A 130 -6.00 -4.99 -6.93
N TRP A 131 -6.51 -4.32 -5.89
CA TRP A 131 -7.63 -3.40 -6.00
C TRP A 131 -7.13 -1.98 -6.25
N THR A 132 -7.55 -1.35 -7.36
CA THR A 132 -7.00 -0.06 -7.83
C THR A 132 -8.01 1.08 -7.91
N ASP A 133 -9.30 0.85 -7.68
CA ASP A 133 -10.40 1.77 -8.03
C ASP A 133 -10.63 2.95 -7.06
N GLU A 134 -10.05 2.96 -5.88
CA GLU A 134 -10.27 4.04 -4.93
C GLU A 134 -9.03 4.91 -4.78
N LYS A 135 -9.07 6.09 -5.40
CA LYS A 135 -7.96 7.07 -5.45
C LYS A 135 -7.47 7.54 -4.08
N ASP A 136 -8.30 7.40 -3.04
CA ASP A 136 -8.04 7.93 -1.69
C ASP A 136 -7.62 6.88 -0.66
N LEU A 137 -7.54 5.59 -1.05
CA LEU A 137 -7.13 4.54 -0.15
C LEU A 137 -5.74 4.01 -0.54
N PRO A 138 -4.86 3.77 0.45
CA PRO A 138 -3.53 3.26 0.18
C PRO A 138 -3.64 1.98 -0.66
N HIS A 139 -2.93 1.94 -1.79
CA HIS A 139 -2.75 0.71 -2.53
C HIS A 139 -2.09 -0.29 -1.57
N LEU A 140 -2.88 -1.22 -1.08
CA LEU A 140 -2.33 -2.47 -0.60
C LEU A 140 -1.91 -3.20 -1.88
N GLY A 141 -0.68 -2.93 -2.33
CA GLY A 141 -0.09 -3.58 -3.47
C GLY A 141 -0.19 -5.09 -3.31
N GLY A 142 -0.20 -5.81 -4.39
CA GLY A 142 -0.26 -7.25 -4.38
C GLY A 142 0.76 -7.85 -3.41
N LEU A 143 0.41 -8.91 -2.73
CA LEU A 143 1.30 -9.55 -1.76
C LEU A 143 2.57 -10.09 -2.43
N ALA A 144 2.50 -10.39 -3.72
CA ALA A 144 3.60 -10.94 -4.51
C ALA A 144 4.46 -9.89 -5.24
N GLU A 145 4.30 -8.60 -4.93
CA GLU A 145 5.21 -7.57 -5.44
C GLU A 145 6.66 -7.89 -5.05
N GLY A 146 7.48 -8.22 -6.04
CA GLY A 146 8.89 -8.59 -5.83
C GLY A 146 9.25 -10.05 -6.15
N TRP A 147 8.30 -10.88 -6.56
CA TRP A 147 8.59 -12.23 -7.07
C TRP A 147 9.13 -12.16 -8.51
N GLN A 148 10.44 -11.95 -8.65
CA GLN A 148 11.09 -11.74 -9.95
C GLN A 148 11.35 -13.02 -10.74
N ASP A 149 11.27 -14.22 -10.13
CA ASP A 149 11.70 -15.49 -10.74
C ASP A 149 10.54 -16.35 -11.25
N SER A 150 9.29 -15.87 -11.24
CA SER A 150 8.14 -16.66 -11.67
C SER A 150 7.61 -16.19 -13.03
N GLU A 151 7.19 -17.14 -13.90
CA GLU A 151 6.35 -16.80 -15.04
C GLU A 151 5.13 -16.03 -14.55
N SER A 152 5.03 -14.76 -14.92
CA SER A 152 3.95 -13.88 -14.48
C SER A 152 2.93 -13.67 -15.60
N SER A 153 1.66 -13.77 -15.25
CA SER A 153 0.54 -13.42 -16.11
C SER A 153 -0.28 -12.30 -15.47
N ARG A 154 -0.96 -11.50 -16.26
CA ARG A 154 -1.77 -10.39 -15.74
C ARG A 154 -3.14 -10.33 -16.41
N VAL A 155 -4.16 -10.12 -15.58
CA VAL A 155 -5.55 -9.89 -16.02
C VAL A 155 -6.03 -8.59 -15.38
N SER A 156 -6.61 -7.69 -16.15
CA SER A 156 -7.33 -6.53 -15.62
C SER A 156 -8.83 -6.80 -15.66
N VAL A 157 -9.53 -6.47 -14.57
CA VAL A 157 -10.99 -6.54 -14.43
C VAL A 157 -11.51 -5.13 -14.18
N ALA A 158 -12.41 -4.65 -15.03
CA ALA A 158 -12.90 -3.29 -14.96
C ALA A 158 -14.36 -3.18 -15.41
N LEU A 159 -14.96 -2.01 -15.17
CA LEU A 159 -16.26 -1.66 -15.74
C LEU A 159 -16.08 -1.30 -17.21
N GLY A 160 -16.84 -1.96 -18.09
CA GLY A 160 -16.82 -1.68 -19.52
C GLY A 160 -17.67 -0.47 -19.87
N HIS A 161 -17.12 0.46 -20.64
CA HIS A 161 -17.88 1.60 -21.18
C HIS A 161 -18.73 1.16 -22.37
N GLU A 162 -20.00 1.61 -22.44
CA GLU A 162 -20.90 1.32 -23.56
C GLU A 162 -20.38 1.83 -24.90
N ASN A 163 -19.64 2.93 -24.91
CA ASN A 163 -19.10 3.57 -26.11
C ASN A 163 -17.66 3.22 -26.44
N SER A 164 -16.95 2.49 -25.58
CA SER A 164 -15.68 1.90 -26.01
C SER A 164 -16.02 0.80 -27.00
N ARG A 165 -15.65 0.95 -28.27
CA ARG A 165 -15.54 -0.20 -29.18
C ARG A 165 -14.82 -1.28 -28.37
N SER A 166 -15.57 -2.31 -27.95
CA SER A 166 -14.97 -3.38 -27.15
C SER A 166 -13.73 -3.81 -27.93
N SER A 167 -12.58 -3.62 -27.35
CA SER A 167 -11.36 -4.14 -27.94
C SER A 167 -11.67 -5.61 -28.21
N ARG A 168 -11.32 -6.15 -29.37
CA ARG A 168 -11.47 -7.59 -29.70
C ARG A 168 -10.87 -8.51 -28.63
N ARG A 169 -10.17 -7.93 -27.65
CA ARG A 169 -9.50 -8.61 -26.54
C ARG A 169 -10.28 -8.58 -25.22
N ASP A 170 -11.42 -7.88 -25.12
CA ASP A 170 -12.22 -7.78 -23.90
C ASP A 170 -13.21 -8.95 -23.79
N THR A 171 -13.16 -9.67 -22.68
CA THR A 171 -14.12 -10.73 -22.35
C THR A 171 -15.15 -10.19 -21.36
N THR A 172 -16.42 -10.18 -21.70
CA THR A 172 -17.50 -9.81 -20.78
C THR A 172 -17.70 -10.95 -19.77
N LEU A 173 -17.43 -10.66 -18.49
CA LEU A 173 -17.62 -11.58 -17.38
C LEU A 173 -19.08 -11.60 -16.91
N LEU A 174 -19.67 -10.42 -16.74
CA LEU A 174 -21.04 -10.22 -16.26
C LEU A 174 -21.64 -8.96 -16.88
N SER A 175 -22.95 -8.98 -17.13
CA SER A 175 -23.75 -7.81 -17.44
C SER A 175 -24.67 -7.53 -16.25
N ASP A 176 -24.49 -6.39 -15.59
CA ASP A 176 -25.21 -5.97 -14.42
C ASP A 176 -26.23 -4.88 -14.81
N ARG A 177 -27.50 -5.18 -14.66
CA ARG A 177 -28.57 -4.24 -15.02
C ARG A 177 -28.78 -3.21 -13.91
N TRP A 178 -29.12 -2.01 -14.28
CA TRP A 178 -29.53 -0.99 -13.33
C TRP A 178 -31.00 -1.15 -12.96
N VAL A 179 -31.32 -0.77 -11.73
CA VAL A 179 -32.65 -0.92 -11.17
C VAL A 179 -33.00 0.28 -10.29
N PHE A 180 -34.29 0.53 -10.15
CA PHE A 180 -34.83 1.33 -9.05
C PHE A 180 -35.04 0.43 -7.85
N ALA A 181 -34.45 0.79 -6.71
CA ALA A 181 -34.65 0.09 -5.45
C ALA A 181 -35.33 1.05 -4.47
N CYS A 182 -36.51 0.69 -3.97
CA CYS A 182 -37.29 1.54 -3.07
C CYS A 182 -37.89 0.72 -1.94
N ARG A 183 -38.21 1.38 -0.82
CA ARG A 183 -38.90 0.74 0.30
C ARG A 183 -40.37 0.49 -0.10
N LEU A 184 -40.87 -0.72 0.19
CA LEU A 184 -42.30 -0.98 0.09
C LEU A 184 -43.02 -0.44 1.32
N PRO A 185 -44.12 0.32 1.17
CA PRO A 185 -45.00 0.65 2.32
C PRO A 185 -45.49 -0.60 3.02
N ALA A 186 -45.62 -0.53 4.35
CA ALA A 186 -46.10 -1.65 5.13
C ALA A 186 -47.49 -2.16 4.65
N GLY A 187 -47.60 -3.46 4.39
CA GLY A 187 -48.84 -4.08 3.89
C GLY A 187 -49.04 -4.02 2.36
N THR A 188 -48.17 -3.34 1.59
CA THR A 188 -48.28 -3.27 0.14
C THR A 188 -47.46 -4.37 -0.53
N ARG A 189 -48.12 -5.16 -1.41
CA ARG A 189 -47.47 -6.16 -2.27
C ARG A 189 -47.34 -5.71 -3.71
N LYS A 190 -47.98 -4.59 -4.10
CA LYS A 190 -47.94 -4.05 -5.46
C LYS A 190 -46.61 -3.33 -5.65
N LEU A 191 -45.87 -3.70 -6.67
CA LEU A 191 -44.66 -2.98 -7.08
C LEU A 191 -45.04 -1.60 -7.63
N PRO A 192 -44.29 -0.54 -7.32
CA PRO A 192 -44.49 0.79 -7.94
C PRO A 192 -44.18 0.72 -9.44
N ASP A 193 -44.81 1.62 -10.19
CA ASP A 193 -44.53 1.76 -11.61
C ASP A 193 -43.15 2.40 -11.84
N ALA A 194 -42.45 1.95 -12.87
CA ALA A 194 -41.11 2.46 -13.19
C ALA A 194 -41.14 3.93 -13.64
N ALA A 195 -42.21 4.38 -14.31
CA ALA A 195 -42.37 5.76 -14.73
C ALA A 195 -42.61 6.67 -13.53
N ASP A 196 -43.43 6.22 -12.56
CA ASP A 196 -43.69 6.97 -11.33
C ASP A 196 -42.42 7.12 -10.49
N LEU A 197 -41.59 6.04 -10.40
CA LEU A 197 -40.30 6.09 -9.72
C LEU A 197 -39.33 7.05 -10.42
N ALA A 198 -39.30 7.06 -11.74
CA ALA A 198 -38.46 7.97 -12.52
C ALA A 198 -38.87 9.44 -12.41
N ALA A 199 -40.17 9.71 -12.22
CA ALA A 199 -40.71 11.05 -12.00
C ALA A 199 -40.61 11.50 -10.52
N GLY A 200 -40.36 10.58 -9.62
CA GLY A 200 -40.25 10.80 -8.18
C GLY A 200 -38.87 11.29 -7.73
N ARG A 201 -38.61 11.17 -6.43
CA ARG A 201 -37.29 11.49 -5.88
C ARG A 201 -36.32 10.34 -6.13
N LEU A 202 -35.27 10.63 -6.90
CA LEU A 202 -34.20 9.67 -7.17
C LEU A 202 -32.92 10.01 -6.40
N VAL A 203 -32.25 8.99 -5.88
CA VAL A 203 -30.95 9.10 -5.27
C VAL A 203 -29.96 8.09 -5.87
N VAL A 204 -28.74 8.53 -6.07
CA VAL A 204 -27.62 7.70 -6.52
C VAL A 204 -26.54 7.76 -5.44
N PRO A 205 -26.15 6.63 -4.83
CA PRO A 205 -25.07 6.62 -3.83
C PRO A 205 -23.72 6.94 -4.48
N LEU A 206 -22.69 7.12 -3.67
CA LEU A 206 -21.31 7.30 -4.15
C LEU A 206 -20.86 6.03 -4.89
N LEU A 207 -20.89 6.07 -6.20
CA LEU A 207 -20.39 5.01 -7.07
C LEU A 207 -19.04 5.44 -7.67
N SER A 208 -18.33 4.50 -8.31
CA SER A 208 -17.14 4.86 -9.08
C SER A 208 -17.47 5.87 -10.21
N PRO A 209 -16.53 6.76 -10.57
CA PRO A 209 -16.78 7.78 -11.59
C PRO A 209 -17.42 7.25 -12.88
N PRO A 210 -17.00 6.10 -13.47
CA PRO A 210 -17.64 5.59 -14.68
C PRO A 210 -19.11 5.24 -14.51
N LEU A 211 -19.52 4.77 -13.33
CA LEU A 211 -20.92 4.45 -13.03
C LEU A 211 -21.75 5.74 -12.82
N ILE A 212 -21.17 6.73 -12.15
CA ILE A 212 -21.83 8.05 -11.98
C ILE A 212 -22.04 8.69 -13.35
N GLU A 213 -21.03 8.71 -14.22
CA GLU A 213 -21.14 9.22 -15.58
C GLU A 213 -22.19 8.46 -16.41
N GLN A 214 -22.28 7.16 -16.24
CA GLN A 214 -23.27 6.32 -16.90
C GLN A 214 -24.70 6.67 -16.43
N ALA A 215 -24.89 6.82 -15.11
CA ALA A 215 -26.17 7.21 -14.54
C ALA A 215 -26.58 8.64 -14.98
N ASP A 216 -25.67 9.60 -14.92
CA ASP A 216 -25.93 11.00 -15.30
C ASP A 216 -26.29 11.11 -16.79
N ARG A 217 -25.58 10.40 -17.66
CA ARG A 217 -25.91 10.32 -19.09
C ARG A 217 -27.27 9.70 -19.32
N TYR A 218 -27.61 8.64 -18.59
CA TYR A 218 -28.92 8.01 -18.67
C TYR A 218 -30.04 8.99 -18.31
N PHE A 219 -29.90 9.73 -17.21
CA PHE A 219 -30.88 10.72 -16.79
C PHE A 219 -31.03 11.86 -17.81
N SER A 220 -29.90 12.38 -18.31
CA SER A 220 -29.89 13.41 -19.34
C SER A 220 -30.57 12.96 -20.63
N GLN A 221 -30.31 11.74 -21.09
CA GLN A 221 -30.93 11.20 -22.33
C GLN A 221 -32.42 10.91 -22.19
N HIS A 222 -32.93 10.74 -20.99
CA HIS A 222 -34.33 10.39 -20.76
C HIS A 222 -35.13 11.50 -20.08
N GLY A 223 -34.54 12.72 -19.97
CA GLY A 223 -35.22 13.88 -19.40
C GLY A 223 -35.58 13.76 -17.93
N ILE A 224 -34.85 12.90 -17.20
CA ILE A 224 -35.06 12.69 -15.76
C ILE A 224 -34.25 13.77 -15.00
N SER A 225 -34.99 14.59 -14.22
CA SER A 225 -34.40 15.69 -13.45
C SER A 225 -34.61 15.50 -11.94
N GLY A 226 -33.94 16.31 -11.12
CA GLY A 226 -34.12 16.25 -9.66
C GLY A 226 -33.40 15.09 -8.98
N VAL A 227 -32.49 14.40 -9.67
CA VAL A 227 -31.72 13.32 -9.12
C VAL A 227 -30.68 13.85 -8.13
N ARG A 228 -30.58 13.24 -6.97
CA ARG A 228 -29.62 13.61 -5.94
C ARG A 228 -28.48 12.58 -5.89
N PHE A 229 -27.27 13.02 -6.21
CA PHE A 229 -26.07 12.23 -6.00
C PHE A 229 -25.59 12.39 -4.54
N LEU A 230 -25.44 11.26 -3.85
CA LEU A 230 -25.05 11.22 -2.44
C LEU A 230 -23.54 10.98 -2.32
N ASN A 231 -22.95 11.56 -1.29
CA ASN A 231 -21.57 11.26 -0.92
C ASN A 231 -21.48 10.08 0.09
N GLU A 232 -22.43 9.13 -0.01
CA GLU A 232 -22.49 7.96 0.84
C GLU A 232 -22.20 6.70 0.06
N HIS A 233 -21.28 5.88 0.60
CA HIS A 233 -20.84 4.65 -0.03
C HIS A 233 -21.99 3.62 -0.14
N PRO A 234 -22.12 2.88 -1.27
CA PRO A 234 -23.17 1.88 -1.47
C PRO A 234 -23.14 0.72 -0.46
N GLY A 235 -22.07 0.54 0.28
CA GLY A 235 -22.04 -0.35 1.44
C GLY A 235 -23.05 0.04 2.54
N ASN A 236 -23.46 1.30 2.61
CA ASN A 236 -24.43 1.86 3.55
C ASN A 236 -25.87 1.89 2.99
N LEU A 237 -26.18 1.12 1.95
CA LEU A 237 -27.50 1.07 1.33
C LEU A 237 -28.67 1.03 2.32
N PRO A 238 -28.67 0.22 3.38
CA PRO A 238 -29.77 0.22 4.35
C PRO A 238 -29.97 1.59 5.01
N ARG A 239 -28.88 2.28 5.38
CA ARG A 239 -28.95 3.64 5.94
C ARG A 239 -29.47 4.64 4.92
N ILE A 240 -29.00 4.57 3.68
CA ILE A 240 -29.48 5.46 2.61
C ILE A 240 -30.97 5.29 2.42
N ILE A 241 -31.49 4.06 2.47
CA ILE A 241 -32.93 3.77 2.36
C ILE A 241 -33.71 4.29 3.59
N ASP A 242 -33.13 4.24 4.77
CA ASP A 242 -33.74 4.77 6.00
C ASP A 242 -33.73 6.31 6.03
N ASP A 243 -32.66 6.93 5.57
CA ASP A 243 -32.51 8.40 5.51
C ASP A 243 -33.35 9.03 4.36
N TYR A 244 -33.68 8.25 3.32
CA TYR A 244 -34.48 8.66 2.16
C TYR A 244 -35.66 7.70 1.91
N PRO A 245 -36.62 7.59 2.84
CA PRO A 245 -37.69 6.59 2.78
C PRO A 245 -38.63 6.75 1.57
N ASP A 246 -38.78 7.99 1.08
CA ASP A 246 -39.66 8.35 -0.07
C ASP A 246 -38.90 8.43 -1.39
N ALA A 247 -37.63 8.04 -1.42
CA ALA A 247 -36.80 8.07 -2.63
C ALA A 247 -36.55 6.66 -3.18
N ALA A 248 -36.40 6.57 -4.50
CA ALA A 248 -35.90 5.36 -5.13
C ALA A 248 -34.39 5.52 -5.39
N LEU A 249 -33.62 4.48 -5.07
CA LEU A 249 -32.22 4.41 -5.41
C LEU A 249 -32.08 3.90 -6.84
N PHE A 250 -31.23 4.55 -7.63
CA PHE A 250 -30.87 4.07 -8.96
C PHE A 250 -29.45 3.50 -8.92
N VAL A 251 -29.34 2.17 -9.01
CA VAL A 251 -28.10 1.44 -8.77
C VAL A 251 -28.01 0.17 -9.60
N PRO A 252 -26.80 -0.37 -9.85
CA PRO A 252 -26.64 -1.73 -10.36
C PRO A 252 -27.33 -2.77 -9.44
N GLU A 253 -28.05 -3.73 -10.02
CA GLU A 253 -28.84 -4.74 -9.28
C GLU A 253 -28.00 -5.56 -8.32
N SER A 254 -26.75 -5.85 -8.69
CA SER A 254 -25.83 -6.61 -7.83
C SER A 254 -25.57 -5.97 -6.46
N LEU A 255 -25.74 -4.65 -6.33
CA LEU A 255 -25.59 -3.94 -5.04
C LEU A 255 -26.75 -4.20 -4.08
N VAL A 256 -27.95 -4.48 -4.60
CA VAL A 256 -29.17 -4.67 -3.80
C VAL A 256 -29.58 -6.12 -3.66
N SER A 257 -29.34 -6.96 -4.68
CA SER A 257 -29.78 -8.36 -4.73
C SER A 257 -29.45 -9.18 -3.48
N PRO A 258 -28.26 -9.09 -2.89
CA PRO A 258 -27.93 -9.88 -1.69
C PRO A 258 -28.72 -9.48 -0.44
N ARG A 259 -29.44 -8.35 -0.48
CA ARG A 259 -30.11 -7.72 0.67
C ARG A 259 -31.64 -7.63 0.53
N LEU A 260 -32.19 -8.02 -0.62
CA LEU A 260 -33.61 -7.87 -0.94
C LEU A 260 -34.55 -8.47 0.12
N GLY A 261 -34.30 -9.70 0.53
CA GLY A 261 -35.14 -10.39 1.52
C GLY A 261 -35.03 -9.85 2.95
N LEU A 262 -34.10 -8.93 3.22
CA LEU A 262 -33.76 -8.45 4.56
C LEU A 262 -34.21 -7.01 4.82
N LEU A 263 -34.44 -6.23 3.76
CA LEU A 263 -34.69 -4.80 3.86
C LEU A 263 -36.10 -4.37 3.43
N ASN A 264 -36.97 -5.32 3.08
CA ASN A 264 -38.29 -5.04 2.52
C ASN A 264 -38.25 -4.01 1.36
N ILE A 265 -37.33 -4.27 0.42
CA ILE A 265 -37.06 -3.42 -0.73
C ILE A 265 -37.70 -4.03 -1.97
N ALA A 266 -38.43 -3.20 -2.74
CA ALA A 266 -38.81 -3.53 -4.10
C ALA A 266 -37.69 -3.18 -5.07
N VAL A 267 -37.51 -4.02 -6.08
CA VAL A 267 -36.61 -3.77 -7.21
C VAL A 267 -37.43 -3.72 -8.48
N VAL A 268 -37.33 -2.61 -9.17
CA VAL A 268 -38.08 -2.33 -10.40
C VAL A 268 -37.11 -1.99 -11.51
N ALA A 269 -37.24 -2.66 -12.65
CA ALA A 269 -36.43 -2.32 -13.81
C ALA A 269 -36.86 -0.96 -14.38
N PRO A 270 -35.95 -0.08 -14.81
CA PRO A 270 -36.30 1.16 -15.44
C PRO A 270 -37.01 0.91 -16.80
N VAL A 271 -37.85 1.84 -17.23
CA VAL A 271 -38.61 1.73 -18.50
C VAL A 271 -37.67 1.48 -19.69
N LYS A 272 -36.56 2.17 -19.73
CA LYS A 272 -35.48 1.90 -20.68
C LYS A 272 -34.33 1.24 -19.96
N PRO A 273 -33.94 0.02 -20.35
CA PRO A 273 -32.91 -0.73 -19.62
C PRO A 273 -31.53 -0.06 -19.74
N LEU A 274 -30.85 0.02 -18.62
CA LEU A 274 -29.44 0.40 -18.53
C LEU A 274 -28.64 -0.79 -17.99
N THR A 275 -27.51 -1.09 -18.60
CA THR A 275 -26.66 -2.23 -18.23
C THR A 275 -25.21 -1.80 -18.17
N THR A 276 -24.54 -2.17 -17.12
CA THR A 276 -23.07 -2.04 -16.99
C THR A 276 -22.43 -3.40 -17.23
N ARG A 277 -21.36 -3.45 -18.03
CA ARG A 277 -20.60 -4.67 -18.25
C ARG A 277 -19.39 -4.71 -17.35
N ILE A 278 -19.15 -5.85 -16.74
CA ILE A 278 -17.86 -6.17 -16.09
C ILE A 278 -17.05 -6.93 -17.13
N VAL A 279 -15.90 -6.39 -17.47
CA VAL A 279 -15.03 -6.94 -18.51
C VAL A 279 -13.68 -7.36 -17.92
N ALA A 280 -13.09 -8.43 -18.49
CA ALA A 280 -11.73 -8.81 -18.19
C ALA A 280 -10.88 -8.75 -19.47
N ARG A 281 -9.62 -8.36 -19.29
CA ARG A 281 -8.61 -8.33 -20.33
C ARG A 281 -7.32 -8.98 -19.83
N ALA A 282 -6.84 -9.97 -20.52
CA ALA A 282 -5.51 -10.50 -20.31
C ALA A 282 -4.48 -9.63 -21.04
N THR A 283 -3.38 -9.27 -20.38
CA THR A 283 -2.27 -8.55 -21.02
C THR A 283 -1.65 -9.43 -22.10
N GLU A 284 -1.41 -10.70 -21.74
CA GLU A 284 -0.96 -11.75 -22.64
C GLU A 284 -1.91 -12.95 -22.50
N PRO A 285 -2.76 -13.22 -23.53
CA PRO A 285 -3.66 -14.37 -23.50
C PRO A 285 -2.88 -15.69 -23.47
N ASN A 286 -3.11 -16.49 -22.44
CA ASN A 286 -2.54 -17.82 -22.27
C ASN A 286 -3.52 -18.75 -21.51
N ALA A 287 -3.15 -20.01 -21.32
CA ALA A 287 -3.99 -20.99 -20.65
C ALA A 287 -4.32 -20.61 -19.19
N VAL A 288 -3.40 -19.92 -18.48
CA VAL A 288 -3.60 -19.48 -17.09
C VAL A 288 -4.66 -18.38 -17.02
N THR A 289 -4.53 -17.35 -17.86
CA THR A 289 -5.47 -16.23 -17.91
C THR A 289 -6.86 -16.68 -18.40
N ALA A 290 -6.93 -17.58 -19.38
CA ALA A 290 -8.19 -18.13 -19.87
C ALA A 290 -8.90 -18.97 -18.79
N LEU A 291 -8.16 -19.81 -18.07
CA LEU A 291 -8.67 -20.61 -16.95
C LEU A 291 -9.26 -19.72 -15.86
N PHE A 292 -8.52 -18.71 -15.44
CA PHE A 292 -8.98 -17.76 -14.42
C PHE A 292 -10.26 -17.02 -14.84
N MET A 293 -10.29 -16.46 -16.04
CA MET A 293 -11.45 -15.73 -16.56
C MET A 293 -12.70 -16.63 -16.66
N ARG A 294 -12.53 -17.90 -17.05
CA ARG A 294 -13.62 -18.90 -17.07
C ARG A 294 -14.20 -19.09 -15.67
N HIS A 295 -13.35 -19.38 -14.67
CA HIS A 295 -13.81 -19.59 -13.29
C HIS A 295 -14.44 -18.33 -12.68
N LEU A 296 -13.86 -17.16 -12.95
CA LEU A 296 -14.42 -15.89 -12.44
C LEU A 296 -15.78 -15.58 -13.07
N SER A 297 -15.92 -15.77 -14.39
CA SER A 297 -17.20 -15.58 -15.08
C SER A 297 -18.27 -16.55 -14.57
N GLN A 298 -17.90 -17.79 -14.30
CA GLN A 298 -18.82 -18.78 -13.74
C GLN A 298 -19.23 -18.38 -12.31
N ALA A 299 -18.29 -18.04 -11.44
CA ALA A 299 -18.57 -17.64 -10.07
C ALA A 299 -19.44 -16.37 -9.97
N LEU A 300 -19.27 -15.41 -10.89
CA LEU A 300 -20.10 -14.21 -10.95
C LEU A 300 -21.56 -14.48 -11.32
N ARG A 301 -21.84 -15.55 -12.06
CA ARG A 301 -23.19 -15.95 -12.50
C ARG A 301 -23.91 -16.85 -11.47
N GLU A 302 -23.17 -17.47 -10.56
CA GLU A 302 -23.75 -18.36 -9.55
C GLU A 302 -24.40 -17.56 -8.43
N LYS A 303 -25.70 -17.80 -8.17
CA LYS A 303 -26.46 -17.14 -7.10
C LYS A 303 -26.05 -17.65 -5.72
N ASP A 304 -25.82 -18.96 -5.59
CA ASP A 304 -25.48 -19.64 -4.35
C ASP A 304 -24.06 -20.19 -4.41
N LEU A 305 -23.10 -19.34 -4.06
CA LEU A 305 -21.73 -19.78 -3.90
C LEU A 305 -21.55 -20.57 -2.59
N PRO A 306 -20.78 -21.68 -2.60
CA PRO A 306 -20.55 -22.46 -1.39
C PRO A 306 -19.92 -21.62 -0.27
N ARG A 307 -20.10 -22.09 0.98
CA ARG A 307 -19.51 -21.42 2.14
C ARG A 307 -18.00 -21.40 2.04
N THR A 308 -17.40 -20.27 2.36
CA THR A 308 -15.93 -20.15 2.40
C THR A 308 -15.37 -21.06 3.50
N GLU A 309 -14.38 -21.87 3.17
CA GLU A 309 -13.66 -22.66 4.16
C GLU A 309 -13.00 -21.75 5.21
N ARG A 310 -12.99 -22.23 6.46
CA ARG A 310 -12.32 -21.51 7.53
C ARG A 310 -10.82 -21.71 7.43
N PRO A 311 -10.01 -20.67 7.71
CA PRO A 311 -8.58 -20.81 7.82
C PRO A 311 -8.21 -21.86 8.90
N VAL A 312 -7.29 -22.74 8.58
CA VAL A 312 -6.77 -23.76 9.49
C VAL A 312 -5.39 -23.39 10.05
N ILE A 313 -4.68 -22.51 9.33
CA ILE A 313 -3.37 -22.00 9.74
C ILE A 313 -3.57 -20.74 10.57
N SER A 314 -2.83 -20.60 11.68
CA SER A 314 -2.81 -19.37 12.47
C SER A 314 -1.59 -18.52 12.16
N LEU A 315 -1.72 -17.19 12.34
CA LEU A 315 -0.59 -16.28 12.19
C LEU A 315 0.53 -16.56 13.18
N ARG A 316 0.18 -17.06 14.36
CA ARG A 316 1.13 -17.52 15.38
C ARG A 316 1.96 -18.69 14.87
N GLN A 317 1.35 -19.67 14.21
CA GLN A 317 2.04 -20.80 13.61
C GLN A 317 2.98 -20.36 12.48
N ILE A 318 2.56 -19.39 11.66
CA ILE A 318 3.42 -18.80 10.62
C ILE A 318 4.64 -18.12 11.24
N HIS A 319 4.46 -17.34 12.29
CA HIS A 319 5.55 -16.70 13.02
C HIS A 319 6.52 -17.73 13.60
N TYR A 320 6.01 -18.78 14.22
CA TYR A 320 6.86 -19.86 14.76
C TYR A 320 7.62 -20.62 13.69
N PHE A 321 6.97 -20.91 12.56
CA PHE A 321 7.64 -21.50 11.40
C PHE A 321 8.79 -20.62 10.92
N ASN A 322 8.57 -19.32 10.73
CA ASN A 322 9.61 -18.39 10.28
C ASN A 322 10.79 -18.31 11.26
N LEU A 323 10.53 -18.36 12.57
CA LEU A 323 11.60 -18.43 13.58
C LEU A 323 12.42 -19.73 13.46
N VAL A 324 11.77 -20.89 13.37
CA VAL A 324 12.44 -22.19 13.22
C VAL A 324 13.20 -22.26 11.92
N HIS A 325 12.60 -21.82 10.81
CA HIS A 325 13.23 -21.81 9.49
C HIS A 325 14.50 -20.95 9.46
N ARG A 326 14.48 -19.78 10.13
CA ARG A 326 15.62 -18.86 10.19
C ARG A 326 16.72 -19.36 11.12
N LEU A 327 16.36 -19.83 12.33
CA LEU A 327 17.33 -20.16 13.38
C LEU A 327 17.84 -21.60 13.28
N ARG A 328 17.17 -22.48 12.51
CA ARG A 328 17.52 -23.89 12.32
C ARG A 328 17.64 -24.71 13.61
N ARG A 329 17.18 -24.16 14.75
CA ARG A 329 17.17 -24.79 16.08
C ARG A 329 15.87 -24.46 16.80
N VAL A 330 15.11 -25.50 17.14
CA VAL A 330 13.80 -25.36 17.80
C VAL A 330 13.94 -24.68 19.18
N SER A 331 14.99 -25.03 19.95
CA SER A 331 15.26 -24.40 21.26
C SER A 331 15.56 -22.90 21.15
N ALA A 332 16.31 -22.47 20.12
CA ALA A 332 16.59 -21.06 19.88
C ALA A 332 15.32 -20.32 19.42
N ALA A 333 14.52 -20.94 18.56
CA ALA A 333 13.24 -20.39 18.10
C ALA A 333 12.24 -20.24 19.25
N ALA A 334 12.17 -21.22 20.17
CA ALA A 334 11.31 -21.15 21.34
C ALA A 334 11.68 -19.99 22.28
N ARG A 335 12.99 -19.79 22.53
CA ARG A 335 13.47 -18.61 23.28
C ARG A 335 13.12 -17.30 22.58
N GLY A 336 13.29 -17.23 21.25
CA GLY A 336 12.91 -16.04 20.46
C GLY A 336 11.41 -15.76 20.47
N ALA A 337 10.59 -16.78 20.63
CA ALA A 337 9.13 -16.69 20.73
C ALA A 337 8.60 -16.51 22.16
N ASN A 338 9.47 -16.51 23.18
CA ASN A 338 9.13 -16.49 24.61
C ASN A 338 8.15 -17.60 25.03
N ILE A 339 8.35 -18.82 24.52
CA ILE A 339 7.58 -20.02 24.88
C ILE A 339 8.49 -21.21 25.16
N SER A 340 7.95 -22.27 25.75
CA SER A 340 8.69 -23.51 25.95
C SER A 340 8.94 -24.25 24.63
N GLN A 341 10.04 -24.99 24.53
CA GLN A 341 10.35 -25.80 23.36
C GLN A 341 9.28 -26.84 23.02
N PRO A 342 8.69 -27.58 24.01
CA PRO A 342 7.57 -28.46 23.72
C PRO A 342 6.36 -27.75 23.11
N ALA A 343 6.02 -26.56 23.63
CA ALA A 343 4.90 -25.77 23.10
C ALA A 343 5.15 -25.33 21.66
N LEU A 344 6.38 -24.90 21.33
CA LEU A 344 6.74 -24.55 19.95
C LEU A 344 6.64 -25.79 19.05
N SER A 345 7.21 -26.92 19.46
CA SER A 345 7.17 -28.17 18.68
C SER A 345 5.74 -28.60 18.40
N GLU A 346 4.84 -28.52 19.38
CA GLU A 346 3.41 -28.85 19.20
C GLU A 346 2.76 -27.93 18.16
N GLN A 347 3.05 -26.62 18.17
CA GLN A 347 2.51 -25.70 17.18
C GLN A 347 3.04 -25.97 15.77
N ILE A 348 4.30 -26.34 15.62
CA ILE A 348 4.87 -26.76 14.33
C ILE A 348 4.18 -28.05 13.86
N HIS A 349 4.00 -29.07 14.73
CA HIS A 349 3.29 -30.29 14.36
C HIS A 349 1.83 -30.04 13.94
N LYS A 350 1.12 -29.13 14.63
CA LYS A 350 -0.23 -28.72 14.21
C LYS A 350 -0.22 -28.06 12.83
N LEU A 351 0.77 -27.22 12.54
CA LEU A 351 0.94 -26.61 11.23
C LEU A 351 1.22 -27.66 10.16
N GLU A 352 2.14 -28.61 10.42
CA GLU A 352 2.49 -29.72 9.54
C GLU A 352 1.27 -30.60 9.23
N ALA A 353 0.47 -30.92 10.24
CA ALA A 353 -0.78 -31.64 10.07
C ALA A 353 -1.77 -30.87 9.18
N SER A 354 -1.89 -29.55 9.37
CA SER A 354 -2.77 -28.69 8.55
C SER A 354 -2.32 -28.57 7.11
N LEU A 355 -1.01 -28.70 6.84
CA LEU A 355 -0.40 -28.64 5.51
C LEU A 355 -0.19 -30.02 4.86
N GLY A 356 -0.52 -31.10 5.56
CA GLY A 356 -0.45 -32.46 5.04
C GLY A 356 0.98 -33.00 4.87
N GLY A 357 1.91 -32.62 5.75
CA GLY A 357 3.25 -33.22 5.80
C GLY A 357 4.30 -32.42 6.55
N ALA A 358 5.43 -33.07 6.84
CA ALA A 358 6.53 -32.48 7.58
C ALA A 358 7.16 -31.30 6.82
N LEU A 359 7.38 -30.20 7.55
CA LEU A 359 8.07 -29.00 7.07
C LEU A 359 9.54 -29.00 7.46
N PHE A 360 9.89 -29.75 8.50
CA PHE A 360 11.26 -29.88 9.00
C PHE A 360 11.62 -31.33 9.23
N GLU A 361 12.90 -31.66 9.03
CA GLU A 361 13.53 -32.91 9.41
C GLU A 361 14.58 -32.64 10.49
N ARG A 362 14.72 -33.56 11.43
CA ARG A 362 15.77 -33.48 12.46
C ARG A 362 17.12 -33.83 11.85
N HIS A 363 18.11 -33.02 12.12
CA HIS A 363 19.47 -33.25 11.64
C HIS A 363 20.51 -32.82 12.71
N GLY A 364 21.17 -33.76 13.32
CA GLY A 364 22.11 -33.50 14.42
C GLY A 364 21.43 -32.66 15.52
N ASP A 365 22.05 -31.53 15.89
CA ASP A 365 21.57 -30.62 16.94
C ASP A 365 20.49 -29.65 16.45
N GLY A 366 20.01 -29.77 15.20
CA GLY A 366 19.10 -28.81 14.61
C GLY A 366 17.99 -29.41 13.75
N VAL A 367 17.40 -28.56 12.93
CA VAL A 367 16.37 -28.94 11.97
C VAL A 367 16.70 -28.37 10.59
N ILE A 368 16.43 -29.15 9.54
CA ILE A 368 16.54 -28.75 8.14
C ILE A 368 15.14 -28.70 7.55
N PRO A 369 14.77 -27.68 6.76
CA PRO A 369 13.50 -27.66 6.06
C PRO A 369 13.44 -28.76 5.02
N THR A 370 12.30 -29.42 4.94
CA THR A 370 11.97 -30.32 3.85
C THR A 370 11.68 -29.54 2.56
N GLY A 371 11.54 -30.20 1.42
CA GLY A 371 11.05 -29.56 0.20
C GLY A 371 9.68 -28.90 0.36
N LYS A 372 8.80 -29.42 1.23
CA LYS A 372 7.55 -28.78 1.65
C LYS A 372 7.79 -27.54 2.49
N GLY A 373 8.76 -27.59 3.40
CA GLY A 373 9.18 -26.46 4.22
C GLY A 373 9.71 -25.29 3.42
N GLU A 374 10.56 -25.54 2.43
CA GLU A 374 11.06 -24.50 1.51
C GLU A 374 9.96 -23.88 0.66
N ARG A 375 8.98 -24.67 0.21
CA ARG A 375 7.82 -24.15 -0.51
C ARG A 375 6.95 -23.27 0.40
N PHE A 376 6.74 -23.68 1.64
CA PHE A 376 5.95 -22.93 2.60
C PHE A 376 6.63 -21.63 3.03
N ASP A 377 7.96 -21.59 3.13
CA ASP A 377 8.74 -20.40 3.54
C ASP A 377 8.37 -19.16 2.71
N ARG A 378 8.28 -19.29 1.39
CA ARG A 378 7.90 -18.19 0.50
C ARG A 378 6.54 -17.61 0.89
N ILE A 379 5.56 -18.48 1.11
CA ILE A 379 4.20 -18.10 1.44
C ILE A 379 4.11 -17.54 2.88
N ALA A 380 4.81 -18.16 3.81
CA ALA A 380 4.86 -17.72 5.21
C ALA A 380 5.41 -16.29 5.33
N ARG A 381 6.44 -15.95 4.58
CA ARG A 381 6.97 -14.57 4.51
C ARG A 381 5.98 -13.58 3.92
N LEU A 382 5.27 -13.96 2.84
CA LEU A 382 4.21 -13.12 2.26
C LEU A 382 3.09 -12.86 3.26
N MET A 383 2.63 -13.90 3.96
CA MET A 383 1.55 -13.77 4.95
C MET A 383 2.00 -12.90 6.12
N GLU A 384 3.24 -13.05 6.61
CA GLU A 384 3.78 -12.21 7.68
C GLU A 384 3.93 -10.75 7.24
N ALA A 385 4.40 -10.51 6.01
CA ALA A 385 4.50 -9.17 5.45
C ALA A 385 3.11 -8.53 5.24
N GLY A 386 2.16 -9.28 4.69
CA GLY A 386 0.77 -8.83 4.51
C GLY A 386 0.10 -8.52 5.84
N PHE A 387 0.33 -9.36 6.87
CA PHE A 387 -0.20 -9.11 8.21
C PHE A 387 0.43 -7.88 8.87
N ARG A 388 1.75 -7.68 8.74
CA ARG A 388 2.40 -6.44 9.19
C ARG A 388 1.79 -5.21 8.51
N ARG A 389 1.55 -5.26 7.20
CA ARG A 389 0.84 -4.18 6.48
C ARG A 389 -0.55 -3.92 7.05
N LEU A 390 -1.34 -4.96 7.37
CA LEU A 390 -2.64 -4.80 8.05
C LEU A 390 -2.53 -4.16 9.43
N SER A 391 -1.54 -4.57 10.22
CA SER A 391 -1.32 -4.06 11.58
C SER A 391 -0.72 -2.65 11.59
N THR A 392 -0.01 -2.27 10.52
CA THR A 392 0.60 -0.95 10.32
C THR A 392 -0.20 -0.09 9.34
N SER A 393 -1.14 -0.69 8.58
CA SER A 393 -2.01 0.08 7.70
C SER A 393 -2.79 1.07 8.55
N GLU A 394 -2.61 2.31 8.24
CA GLU A 394 -3.49 3.40 8.61
C GLU A 394 -4.89 3.13 8.03
N THR A 395 -5.57 2.13 8.60
CA THR A 395 -7.02 2.05 8.50
C THR A 395 -7.51 3.33 9.16
N GLY A 396 -8.02 4.26 8.41
CA GLY A 396 -8.33 5.66 8.70
C GLY A 396 -8.92 6.06 10.06
N ALA A 397 -8.63 5.33 11.10
CA ALA A 397 -9.06 5.57 12.47
C ALA A 397 -8.16 4.85 13.50
N ALA A 398 -6.82 4.94 13.36
CA ALA A 398 -6.01 4.83 14.57
C ALA A 398 -6.37 6.02 15.46
N PRO A 399 -6.53 5.84 16.77
CA PRO A 399 -6.71 6.98 17.66
C PRO A 399 -5.56 7.95 17.40
N PRO A 400 -5.80 9.27 17.46
CA PRO A 400 -4.85 10.31 17.02
C PRO A 400 -3.49 10.28 17.72
N GLN A 401 -3.30 9.41 18.71
CA GLN A 401 -2.14 9.41 19.60
C GLN A 401 -0.93 8.59 19.13
N ASN A 402 -0.96 7.83 18.00
CA ASN A 402 0.17 6.98 17.63
C ASN A 402 0.56 6.97 16.14
N ARG A 403 0.15 7.95 15.35
CA ARG A 403 0.72 8.13 13.99
C ARG A 403 2.16 8.61 14.13
N ARG A 404 3.13 7.72 13.90
CA ARG A 404 4.55 8.04 13.91
C ARG A 404 5.15 7.85 12.53
N ILE A 405 5.77 8.90 11.99
CA ILE A 405 6.62 8.82 10.80
C ILE A 405 8.06 9.07 11.23
N ALA A 406 8.95 8.15 10.91
CA ALA A 406 10.38 8.35 11.04
C ALA A 406 10.95 8.78 9.69
N VAL A 407 11.62 9.94 9.69
CA VAL A 407 12.18 10.59 8.50
C VAL A 407 13.68 10.70 8.68
N GLY A 408 14.44 10.18 7.73
CA GLY A 408 15.88 10.36 7.68
C GLY A 408 16.26 11.63 6.89
N ILE A 409 17.15 12.45 7.41
CA ILE A 409 17.65 13.64 6.72
C ILE A 409 19.18 13.64 6.68
N LEU A 410 19.73 14.28 5.66
CA LEU A 410 21.18 14.49 5.55
C LEU A 410 21.65 15.52 6.57
N PRO A 411 22.89 15.38 7.07
CA PRO A 411 23.53 16.42 7.87
C PRO A 411 23.59 17.76 7.13
N SER A 412 23.32 18.84 7.86
CA SER A 412 23.35 20.18 7.33
C SER A 412 24.45 21.03 7.96
N VAL A 413 24.90 22.06 7.24
CA VAL A 413 25.97 22.96 7.71
C VAL A 413 25.47 23.84 8.85
N ASN A 414 24.26 24.40 8.72
CA ASN A 414 23.68 25.28 9.73
C ASN A 414 22.16 25.23 9.70
N GLN A 415 21.56 25.78 10.75
CA GLN A 415 20.10 25.81 10.96
C GLN A 415 19.36 26.77 9.99
N HIS A 416 20.06 27.66 9.33
CA HIS A 416 19.50 28.67 8.41
C HIS A 416 19.75 28.31 6.93
N GLY A 417 20.30 27.11 6.66
CA GLY A 417 20.55 26.66 5.30
C GLY A 417 19.24 26.45 4.53
N PHE A 418 19.28 26.68 3.21
CA PHE A 418 18.12 26.50 2.32
C PHE A 418 17.40 25.16 2.53
N LEU A 419 18.17 24.07 2.61
CA LEU A 419 17.60 22.71 2.77
C LEU A 419 16.84 22.56 4.10
N VAL A 420 17.40 23.02 5.20
CA VAL A 420 16.78 22.93 6.53
C VAL A 420 15.48 23.73 6.57
N ASN A 421 15.48 24.96 6.04
CA ASN A 421 14.29 25.80 6.00
C ASN A 421 13.16 25.14 5.20
N ARG A 422 13.47 24.62 4.00
CA ARG A 422 12.47 23.96 3.14
C ARG A 422 11.93 22.63 3.71
N ILE A 423 12.79 21.85 4.37
CA ILE A 423 12.36 20.66 5.10
C ILE A 423 11.45 21.05 6.27
N THR A 424 11.83 22.09 7.03
CA THR A 424 11.03 22.59 8.14
C THR A 424 9.66 23.08 7.67
N GLU A 425 9.59 23.85 6.60
CA GLU A 425 8.32 24.29 6.00
C GLU A 425 7.44 23.08 5.57
N ALA A 426 8.05 22.07 4.96
CA ALA A 426 7.32 20.86 4.55
C ALA A 426 6.81 20.07 5.75
N ILE A 427 7.57 19.99 6.83
CA ILE A 427 7.19 19.36 8.09
C ILE A 427 6.03 20.11 8.74
N LEU A 428 6.11 21.43 8.82
CA LEU A 428 5.06 22.29 9.39
C LEU A 428 3.76 22.18 8.59
N ASP A 429 3.84 22.15 7.26
CA ASP A 429 2.69 21.96 6.38
C ASP A 429 1.98 20.62 6.63
N VAL A 430 2.74 19.54 6.87
CA VAL A 430 2.17 18.22 7.22
C VAL A 430 1.63 18.21 8.65
N GLN A 431 2.35 18.83 9.61
CA GLN A 431 1.92 18.89 11.00
C GLN A 431 0.62 19.69 11.16
N THR A 432 0.46 20.77 10.39
CA THR A 432 -0.76 21.58 10.39
C THR A 432 -1.96 20.78 9.85
N ARG A 433 -1.77 19.97 8.81
CA ARG A 433 -2.81 19.11 8.25
C ARG A 433 -3.11 17.88 9.11
N HIS A 434 -2.12 17.41 9.86
CA HIS A 434 -2.21 16.22 10.70
C HIS A 434 -1.64 16.49 12.11
N PRO A 435 -2.35 17.26 12.97
CA PRO A 435 -1.82 17.67 14.29
C PRO A 435 -1.47 16.51 15.22
N ALA A 436 -2.14 15.37 15.06
CA ALA A 436 -1.90 14.17 15.87
C ALA A 436 -0.73 13.31 15.36
N LEU A 437 -0.06 13.70 14.27
CA LEU A 437 1.05 12.95 13.69
C LEU A 437 2.32 13.19 14.51
N LYS A 438 2.93 12.11 15.03
CA LYS A 438 4.25 12.17 15.67
C LYS A 438 5.34 12.02 14.61
N LEU A 439 6.05 13.08 14.32
CA LEU A 439 7.23 13.06 13.47
C LEU A 439 8.48 12.76 14.30
N VAL A 440 9.32 11.85 13.79
CA VAL A 440 10.63 11.54 14.33
C VAL A 440 11.64 11.82 13.23
N ILE A 441 12.45 12.85 13.41
CA ILE A 441 13.44 13.27 12.44
C ILE A 441 14.80 12.78 12.94
N GLN A 442 15.52 12.07 12.08
CA GLN A 442 16.82 11.48 12.40
C GLN A 442 17.83 11.90 11.34
N GLU A 443 18.97 12.40 11.80
CA GLU A 443 20.06 12.83 10.94
C GLU A 443 21.14 11.75 10.86
N ALA A 444 21.56 11.42 9.64
CA ALA A 444 22.66 10.49 9.42
C ALA A 444 23.31 10.66 8.04
N PRO A 445 24.55 10.17 7.83
CA PRO A 445 25.19 10.12 6.53
C PRO A 445 24.39 9.32 5.50
N ASN A 446 24.59 9.62 4.21
CA ASN A 446 23.85 9.06 3.09
C ASN A 446 23.73 7.53 3.10
N GLY A 447 24.84 6.83 3.32
CA GLY A 447 24.82 5.35 3.35
C GLY A 447 24.04 4.79 4.53
N THR A 448 24.10 5.43 5.71
CA THR A 448 23.35 5.05 6.90
C THR A 448 21.84 5.25 6.69
N LEU A 449 21.45 6.35 6.04
CA LEU A 449 20.04 6.62 5.72
C LEU A 449 19.46 5.56 4.78
N GLN A 450 20.21 5.12 3.78
CA GLN A 450 19.80 4.06 2.88
C GLN A 450 19.64 2.72 3.61
N ASP A 451 20.58 2.36 4.49
CA ASP A 451 20.47 1.18 5.35
C ASP A 451 19.25 1.25 6.27
N TRP A 452 18.97 2.40 6.86
CA TRP A 452 17.79 2.61 7.71
C TRP A 452 16.47 2.45 6.94
N VAL A 453 16.40 2.92 5.71
CA VAL A 453 15.23 2.71 4.83
C VAL A 453 15.07 1.22 4.50
N ILE A 454 16.14 0.52 4.13
CA ILE A 454 16.12 -0.92 3.84
C ILE A 454 15.65 -1.72 5.05
N ARG A 455 16.11 -1.37 6.25
CA ARG A 455 15.72 -2.04 7.51
C ARG A 455 14.36 -1.58 8.06
N GLY A 456 13.71 -0.59 7.42
CA GLY A 456 12.44 -0.04 7.90
C GLY A 456 12.55 0.77 9.20
N LEU A 457 13.74 1.22 9.58
CA LEU A 457 13.97 2.08 10.77
C LEU A 457 13.46 3.50 10.52
N VAL A 458 13.51 3.97 9.27
CA VAL A 458 12.86 5.19 8.78
C VAL A 458 11.95 4.85 7.61
N GLY A 459 10.83 5.55 7.52
CA GLY A 459 9.86 5.33 6.44
C GLY A 459 10.31 5.91 5.12
N VAL A 460 10.90 7.10 5.18
CA VAL A 460 11.45 7.86 4.06
C VAL A 460 12.76 8.51 4.47
N ALA A 461 13.67 8.71 3.52
CA ALA A 461 14.88 9.48 3.79
C ALA A 461 15.24 10.38 2.61
N ILE A 462 15.87 11.52 2.91
CA ILE A 462 16.42 12.45 1.93
C ILE A 462 17.90 12.14 1.76
N VAL A 463 18.32 11.86 0.53
CA VAL A 463 19.68 11.42 0.18
C VAL A 463 20.20 12.14 -1.07
N GLU A 464 21.51 12.08 -1.28
CA GLU A 464 22.20 12.67 -2.45
C GLU A 464 22.55 11.63 -3.51
N THR A 465 22.93 10.43 -3.06
CA THR A 465 23.20 9.28 -3.95
C THR A 465 22.27 8.14 -3.58
N VAL A 466 21.89 7.33 -4.56
CA VAL A 466 20.90 6.28 -4.39
C VAL A 466 21.47 4.95 -4.87
N LEU A 467 21.36 3.90 -4.06
CA LEU A 467 21.73 2.55 -4.45
C LEU A 467 20.94 2.07 -5.68
N PRO A 468 21.54 1.26 -6.55
CA PRO A 468 20.85 0.65 -7.68
C PRO A 468 19.55 -0.05 -7.22
N ARG A 469 18.48 0.09 -8.01
CA ARG A 469 17.15 -0.52 -7.76
C ARG A 469 16.37 0.00 -6.54
N MET A 470 16.87 0.99 -5.81
CA MET A 470 16.11 1.60 -4.71
C MET A 470 15.09 2.61 -5.28
N PRO A 471 13.79 2.54 -4.88
CA PRO A 471 12.79 3.52 -5.28
C PRO A 471 13.18 4.93 -4.84
N ARG A 472 13.08 5.88 -5.76
CA ARG A 472 13.48 7.26 -5.53
C ARG A 472 12.60 8.26 -6.26
N LEU A 473 12.41 9.40 -5.65
CA LEU A 473 11.74 10.55 -6.24
C LEU A 473 12.68 11.77 -6.17
N PRO A 474 12.91 12.47 -7.27
CA PRO A 474 13.77 13.65 -7.25
C PRO A 474 13.11 14.79 -6.46
N LEU A 475 13.93 15.53 -5.70
CA LEU A 475 13.56 16.73 -4.94
C LEU A 475 14.24 17.96 -5.54
N GLY A 476 13.45 18.96 -5.89
CA GLY A 476 13.95 20.25 -6.34
C GLY A 476 14.83 20.19 -7.60
N SER A 477 15.58 21.26 -7.82
CA SER A 477 16.56 21.40 -8.88
C SER A 477 17.94 20.86 -8.47
N SER A 478 18.77 20.57 -9.45
CA SER A 478 20.18 20.25 -9.21
C SER A 478 20.96 21.49 -8.75
N GLU A 479 21.84 21.32 -7.76
CA GLU A 479 22.70 22.37 -7.24
C GLU A 479 24.16 22.10 -7.59
N ARG A 480 24.86 23.12 -8.12
CA ARG A 480 26.29 23.02 -8.42
C ARG A 480 27.11 23.04 -7.13
N LEU A 481 28.14 22.21 -7.07
CA LEU A 481 29.15 22.26 -6.03
C LEU A 481 30.15 23.38 -6.29
N ALA A 482 30.63 23.96 -5.22
CA ALA A 482 31.64 25.02 -5.23
C ALA A 482 32.75 24.71 -4.21
N ALA A 483 33.94 25.16 -4.51
CA ALA A 483 35.03 25.27 -3.54
C ALA A 483 34.72 26.44 -2.60
N ILE A 484 34.67 26.16 -1.31
CA ILE A 484 34.39 27.15 -0.27
C ILE A 484 35.66 27.42 0.51
N VAL A 485 36.04 28.69 0.55
CA VAL A 485 37.22 29.16 1.26
C VAL A 485 36.89 30.39 2.10
N HIS A 486 37.65 30.62 3.16
CA HIS A 486 37.53 31.86 3.92
C HIS A 486 38.27 33.01 3.22
N THR A 487 37.61 34.15 3.06
CA THR A 487 38.08 35.30 2.29
C THR A 487 39.42 35.85 2.80
N ARG A 488 39.70 35.76 4.10
CA ARG A 488 40.95 36.21 4.72
C ARG A 488 42.20 35.50 4.22
N HIS A 489 42.07 34.23 3.79
CA HIS A 489 43.25 33.43 3.41
C HIS A 489 43.65 33.55 1.93
N LYS A 490 42.80 34.18 1.10
CA LYS A 490 43.07 34.42 -0.35
C LYS A 490 43.61 33.17 -1.10
N LEU A 491 43.04 31.98 -0.78
CA LEU A 491 43.53 30.71 -1.33
C LEU A 491 43.30 30.53 -2.83
N LEU A 492 42.26 31.18 -3.33
CA LEU A 492 41.85 31.09 -4.75
C LEU A 492 41.64 32.51 -5.32
N PRO A 493 41.96 32.72 -6.59
CA PRO A 493 41.59 33.95 -7.30
C PRO A 493 40.06 33.99 -7.48
N PRO A 494 39.46 35.19 -7.64
CA PRO A 494 38.06 35.31 -7.99
C PRO A 494 37.70 34.55 -9.26
N GLY A 495 36.62 33.78 -9.26
CA GLY A 495 36.15 33.05 -10.43
C GLY A 495 36.00 31.54 -10.21
N PRO A 496 35.69 30.79 -11.25
CA PRO A 496 35.56 29.33 -11.19
C PRO A 496 36.90 28.63 -11.03
N VAL A 497 36.84 27.37 -10.51
CA VAL A 497 38.01 26.51 -10.31
C VAL A 497 37.81 25.15 -10.95
N THR A 498 38.89 24.47 -11.29
CA THR A 498 38.88 23.11 -11.84
C THR A 498 39.18 22.08 -10.75
N LEU A 499 38.90 20.79 -11.03
CA LEU A 499 39.32 19.69 -10.14
C LEU A 499 40.86 19.65 -9.96
N SER A 500 41.63 20.02 -10.96
CA SER A 500 43.09 20.11 -10.87
C SER A 500 43.54 21.18 -9.89
N ASP A 501 42.84 22.30 -9.83
CA ASP A 501 43.12 23.36 -8.85
C ASP A 501 42.83 22.87 -7.43
N LEU A 502 41.68 22.17 -7.24
CA LEU A 502 41.35 21.57 -5.96
C LEU A 502 42.38 20.56 -5.48
N ALA A 503 42.94 19.73 -6.36
CA ALA A 503 43.95 18.74 -6.01
C ALA A 503 45.23 19.34 -5.45
N ARG A 504 45.48 20.63 -5.68
CA ARG A 504 46.65 21.38 -5.16
C ARG A 504 46.41 22.05 -3.82
N LEU A 505 45.14 22.08 -3.36
CA LEU A 505 44.76 22.71 -2.10
C LEU A 505 44.79 21.72 -0.94
N LYS A 506 44.89 22.25 0.27
CA LYS A 506 44.61 21.49 1.48
C LYS A 506 43.09 21.38 1.65
N LEU A 507 42.58 20.20 1.39
CA LEU A 507 41.14 19.95 1.41
C LEU A 507 40.67 19.45 2.78
N ALA A 508 39.63 20.05 3.33
CA ALA A 508 38.85 19.55 4.46
C ALA A 508 37.52 18.97 3.93
N LEU A 509 37.43 17.66 3.81
CA LEU A 509 36.29 16.98 3.19
C LEU A 509 35.62 16.03 4.17
N PRO A 510 34.35 15.69 4.01
CA PRO A 510 33.74 14.61 4.78
C PRO A 510 34.31 13.24 4.36
N THR A 511 34.09 12.21 5.19
CA THR A 511 34.46 10.83 4.83
C THR A 511 33.63 10.32 3.67
N ASN A 512 34.01 9.20 3.06
CA ASN A 512 33.33 8.57 1.94
C ASN A 512 31.89 8.06 2.25
N ARG A 513 31.46 8.16 3.50
CA ARG A 513 30.07 7.89 3.91
C ARG A 513 29.08 8.97 3.46
N PHE A 514 29.58 10.14 3.10
CA PHE A 514 28.77 11.27 2.64
C PHE A 514 28.59 11.25 1.13
N GLY A 515 27.36 11.52 0.67
CA GLY A 515 27.05 11.56 -0.76
C GLY A 515 27.82 12.64 -1.52
N LEU A 516 28.02 13.82 -0.91
CA LEU A 516 28.86 14.88 -1.49
C LEU A 516 30.29 14.40 -1.78
N ARG A 517 30.89 13.64 -0.85
CA ARG A 517 32.22 13.08 -1.06
C ARG A 517 32.23 12.06 -2.20
N GLN A 518 31.25 11.19 -2.26
CA GLN A 518 31.11 10.20 -3.33
C GLN A 518 30.96 10.85 -4.70
N LEU A 519 30.15 11.91 -4.80
CA LEU A 519 30.00 12.68 -6.05
C LEU A 519 31.31 13.33 -6.49
N LEU A 520 32.05 13.92 -5.56
CA LEU A 520 33.32 14.57 -5.81
C LEU A 520 34.42 13.58 -6.25
N ASP A 521 34.54 12.47 -5.51
CA ASP A 521 35.54 11.43 -5.83
C ASP A 521 35.23 10.76 -7.16
N SER A 522 33.96 10.43 -7.44
CA SER A 522 33.54 9.86 -8.74
C SER A 522 33.88 10.78 -9.91
N ALA A 523 33.63 12.09 -9.77
CA ALA A 523 33.98 13.06 -10.81
C ALA A 523 35.50 13.17 -10.99
N ALA A 524 36.26 13.16 -9.92
CA ALA A 524 37.71 13.19 -9.95
C ALA A 524 38.32 11.94 -10.62
N GLU A 525 37.82 10.75 -10.26
CA GLU A 525 38.27 9.48 -10.88
C GLU A 525 37.98 9.43 -12.37
N GLN A 526 36.81 9.89 -12.82
CA GLN A 526 36.46 9.95 -14.25
C GLN A 526 37.39 10.83 -15.05
N HIS A 527 38.05 11.82 -14.42
CA HIS A 527 39.01 12.73 -15.04
C HIS A 527 40.46 12.38 -14.70
N GLY A 528 40.72 11.21 -14.10
CA GLY A 528 42.08 10.77 -13.74
C GLY A 528 42.75 11.59 -12.64
N ILE A 529 41.96 12.36 -11.87
CA ILE A 529 42.45 13.22 -10.79
C ILE A 529 42.24 12.51 -9.46
N ARG A 530 43.28 12.51 -8.60
CA ARG A 530 43.18 11.96 -7.24
C ARG A 530 43.16 13.10 -6.24
N LEU A 531 42.01 13.28 -5.56
CA LEU A 531 41.89 14.22 -4.44
C LEU A 531 42.40 13.58 -3.16
N ARG A 532 43.30 14.26 -2.45
CA ARG A 532 43.82 13.81 -1.15
C ARG A 532 43.42 14.81 -0.09
N PRO A 533 42.41 14.46 0.76
CA PRO A 533 42.00 15.35 1.85
C PRO A 533 43.20 15.56 2.81
N TYR A 534 43.41 16.80 3.20
CA TYR A 534 44.32 17.17 4.28
C TYR A 534 43.73 16.73 5.64
N MET A 535 42.40 16.81 5.77
CA MET A 535 41.64 16.32 6.92
C MET A 535 40.26 15.84 6.47
N GLU A 536 39.74 14.86 7.21
CA GLU A 536 38.38 14.34 7.03
C GLU A 536 37.52 14.77 8.22
N ILE A 537 36.38 15.43 7.94
CA ILE A 537 35.49 16.02 8.96
C ILE A 537 34.05 15.71 8.59
N ASP A 538 33.39 14.84 9.36
CA ASP A 538 31.99 14.47 9.15
C ASP A 538 31.02 15.50 9.74
N ALA A 539 31.46 16.29 10.72
CA ALA A 539 30.67 17.37 11.30
C ALA A 539 30.75 18.62 10.37
N LEU A 540 29.79 18.75 9.45
CA LEU A 540 29.77 19.85 8.47
C LEU A 540 29.88 21.26 9.10
N PRO A 541 29.22 21.59 10.23
CA PRO A 541 29.41 22.87 10.90
C PRO A 541 30.87 23.10 11.32
N MET A 542 31.58 22.06 11.79
CA MET A 542 32.99 22.15 12.13
C MET A 542 33.88 22.33 10.90
N ALA A 543 33.53 21.63 9.77
CA ALA A 543 34.25 21.79 8.52
C ALA A 543 34.19 23.23 7.99
N VAL A 544 33.10 23.94 8.23
CA VAL A 544 32.96 25.37 7.89
C VAL A 544 33.69 26.26 8.89
N ALA A 545 33.55 25.99 10.19
CA ALA A 545 34.21 26.80 11.23
C ALA A 545 35.74 26.79 11.10
N ILE A 546 36.33 25.68 10.70
CA ILE A 546 37.78 25.51 10.59
C ILE A 546 38.37 26.33 9.44
N LEU A 547 37.57 26.73 8.41
CA LEU A 547 37.99 27.59 7.31
C LEU A 547 38.48 28.96 7.83
N ALA A 548 37.90 29.45 8.92
CA ALA A 548 38.33 30.71 9.51
C ALA A 548 39.71 30.62 10.16
N SER A 549 40.07 29.46 10.68
CA SER A 549 41.33 29.27 11.44
C SER A 549 42.48 28.70 10.62
N LEU A 550 42.17 27.93 9.59
CA LEU A 550 43.16 27.25 8.74
C LEU A 550 43.01 27.63 7.28
N SER A 551 44.13 27.69 6.59
CA SER A 551 44.17 27.87 5.14
C SER A 551 43.83 26.59 4.40
N VAL A 552 42.53 26.18 4.50
CA VAL A 552 41.98 24.98 3.88
C VAL A 552 40.75 25.32 3.05
N CYS A 553 40.37 24.42 2.15
CA CYS A 553 39.21 24.54 1.28
C CYS A 553 38.26 23.36 1.55
N THR A 554 36.95 23.59 1.55
CA THR A 554 35.95 22.53 1.54
C THR A 554 35.10 22.59 0.28
N VAL A 555 34.32 21.55 -0.02
CA VAL A 555 33.44 21.50 -1.20
C VAL A 555 32.01 21.31 -0.75
N LEU A 556 31.18 22.32 -1.02
CA LEU A 556 29.75 22.36 -0.64
C LEU A 556 28.94 23.06 -1.74
N PRO A 557 27.62 22.90 -1.80
CA PRO A 557 26.76 23.84 -2.52
C PRO A 557 26.83 25.22 -1.87
N ALA A 558 26.93 26.27 -2.67
CA ALA A 558 26.97 27.66 -2.14
C ALA A 558 25.74 27.99 -1.26
N SER A 559 24.60 27.37 -1.54
CA SER A 559 23.37 27.52 -0.74
C SER A 559 23.49 27.03 0.71
N ALA A 560 24.44 26.12 0.98
CA ALA A 560 24.66 25.59 2.33
C ALA A 560 25.36 26.61 3.25
N VAL A 561 26.07 27.58 2.68
CA VAL A 561 26.81 28.64 3.39
C VAL A 561 26.44 30.05 2.87
N ALA A 562 25.19 30.21 2.40
CA ALA A 562 24.74 31.44 1.77
C ALA A 562 24.85 32.67 2.70
N ARG A 563 24.63 32.49 4.00
CA ARG A 563 24.72 33.55 5.01
C ARG A 563 26.17 34.03 5.19
N GLU A 564 27.09 33.10 5.28
CA GLU A 564 28.52 33.37 5.44
C GLU A 564 29.13 33.98 4.16
N ILE A 565 28.57 33.67 2.98
CA ILE A 565 28.91 34.35 1.73
C ILE A 565 28.36 35.77 1.73
N ALA A 566 27.10 35.95 2.18
CA ALA A 566 26.47 37.28 2.22
C ALA A 566 27.17 38.22 3.23
N SER A 567 27.69 37.69 4.35
CA SER A 567 28.49 38.48 5.31
C SER A 567 29.90 38.80 4.82
N GLY A 568 30.35 38.16 3.71
CA GLY A 568 31.71 38.34 3.16
C GLY A 568 32.79 37.51 3.86
N ASP A 569 32.43 36.64 4.81
CA ASP A 569 33.37 35.77 5.53
C ASP A 569 33.89 34.64 4.62
N LEU A 570 32.99 34.05 3.82
CA LEU A 570 33.32 32.97 2.89
C LEU A 570 33.15 33.40 1.44
N ALA A 571 33.95 32.78 0.58
CA ALA A 571 33.82 32.87 -0.88
C ALA A 571 33.55 31.49 -1.48
N ALA A 572 32.63 31.45 -2.45
CA ALA A 572 32.28 30.25 -3.19
C ALA A 572 32.81 30.36 -4.62
N HIS A 573 33.64 29.42 -5.01
CA HIS A 573 34.21 29.32 -6.35
C HIS A 573 33.57 28.14 -7.09
N PRO A 574 32.71 28.36 -8.11
CA PRO A 574 32.05 27.27 -8.84
C PRO A 574 33.07 26.30 -9.43
N ILE A 575 32.83 24.99 -9.25
CA ILE A 575 33.68 23.97 -9.86
C ILE A 575 33.22 23.78 -11.31
N ILE A 576 34.17 23.92 -12.23
CA ILE A 576 33.96 23.69 -13.66
C ILE A 576 34.99 22.66 -14.15
N ASP A 577 34.73 22.04 -15.30
CA ASP A 577 35.60 21.02 -15.88
C ASP A 577 36.01 19.88 -14.91
N PRO A 578 35.08 18.97 -14.55
CA PRO A 578 33.64 18.97 -14.89
C PRO A 578 32.81 19.81 -13.94
N THR A 579 31.64 20.27 -14.38
CA THR A 579 30.65 20.80 -13.46
C THR A 579 30.05 19.67 -12.61
N ILE A 580 30.28 19.70 -11.31
CA ILE A 580 29.75 18.71 -10.38
C ILE A 580 28.46 19.25 -9.78
N SER A 581 27.41 18.47 -9.88
CA SER A 581 26.10 18.88 -9.37
C SER A 581 25.52 17.83 -8.41
N ARG A 582 24.94 18.31 -7.33
CA ARG A 582 24.19 17.53 -6.37
C ARG A 582 22.69 17.57 -6.71
N ARG A 583 22.03 16.43 -6.66
CA ARG A 583 20.58 16.34 -6.68
C ARG A 583 20.11 15.58 -5.45
N LEU A 584 19.04 16.07 -4.84
CA LEU A 584 18.42 15.40 -3.71
C LEU A 584 17.32 14.46 -4.19
N PHE A 585 17.17 13.36 -3.46
CA PHE A 585 16.13 12.38 -3.69
C PHE A 585 15.45 12.01 -2.37
N VAL A 586 14.15 11.79 -2.42
CA VAL A 586 13.48 10.99 -1.39
C VAL A 586 13.61 9.54 -1.80
N ILE A 587 14.10 8.71 -0.89
CA ILE A 587 14.11 7.25 -1.01
C ILE A 587 13.14 6.63 -0.01
N TYR A 588 12.61 5.48 -0.35
CA TYR A 588 11.75 4.67 0.49
C TYR A 588 11.95 3.19 0.17
N SER A 589 11.45 2.31 1.04
CA SER A 589 11.58 0.87 0.80
C SER A 589 10.75 0.44 -0.40
N GLY A 590 11.35 -0.32 -1.32
CA GLY A 590 10.64 -0.96 -2.44
C GLY A 590 9.71 -2.09 -2.00
N GLU A 591 9.86 -2.55 -0.77
CA GLU A 591 9.05 -3.65 -0.21
C GLU A 591 7.70 -3.19 0.36
N ARG A 592 7.47 -1.88 0.44
CA ARG A 592 6.20 -1.30 0.89
C ARG A 592 5.85 -0.01 0.14
N SER A 593 4.56 0.24 -0.02
CA SER A 593 4.08 1.55 -0.47
C SER A 593 4.20 2.59 0.66
N LEU A 594 4.36 3.86 0.28
CA LEU A 594 4.31 4.97 1.23
C LEU A 594 2.90 5.07 1.85
N SER A 595 2.81 5.29 3.16
CA SER A 595 1.57 5.65 3.83
C SER A 595 1.04 6.99 3.31
N GLU A 596 -0.23 7.30 3.58
CA GLU A 596 -0.83 8.58 3.19
C GLU A 596 -0.06 9.77 3.76
N SER A 597 0.29 9.70 5.04
CA SER A 597 1.06 10.75 5.72
C SER A 597 2.50 10.86 5.17
N GLU A 598 3.14 9.74 4.83
CA GLU A 598 4.46 9.76 4.16
C GLU A 598 4.34 10.34 2.74
N ARG A 599 3.31 9.99 1.98
CA ARG A 599 3.02 10.61 0.67
C ARG A 599 2.75 12.11 0.80
N GLY A 600 1.97 12.50 1.80
CA GLY A 600 1.72 13.90 2.13
C GLY A 600 3.04 14.65 2.38
N LEU A 601 3.93 14.07 3.18
CA LEU A 601 5.26 14.63 3.46
C LEU A 601 6.12 14.70 2.19
N VAL A 602 6.20 13.63 1.42
CA VAL A 602 6.96 13.59 0.16
C VAL A 602 6.46 14.63 -0.83
N ASN A 603 5.14 14.79 -0.98
CA ASN A 603 4.55 15.80 -1.85
C ASN A 603 4.83 17.22 -1.36
N SER A 604 4.78 17.46 -0.04
CA SER A 604 5.13 18.75 0.54
C SER A 604 6.62 19.07 0.35
N LEU A 605 7.52 18.10 0.58
CA LEU A 605 8.95 18.24 0.31
C LEU A 605 9.23 18.56 -1.16
N ARG A 606 8.58 17.86 -2.09
CA ARG A 606 8.75 18.11 -3.53
C ARG A 606 8.30 19.52 -3.89
N ARG A 607 7.15 19.96 -3.41
CA ARG A 607 6.64 21.32 -3.66
C ARG A 607 7.59 22.36 -3.11
N LYS A 608 7.95 22.27 -1.82
CA LYS A 608 8.78 23.26 -1.13
C LYS A 608 10.22 23.36 -1.70
N LEU A 609 10.80 22.25 -2.09
CA LEU A 609 12.13 22.23 -2.69
C LEU A 609 12.13 22.59 -4.19
N SER A 610 10.97 22.60 -4.86
CA SER A 610 10.81 23.06 -6.25
C SER A 610 10.44 24.54 -6.38
N GLU A 611 10.03 25.18 -5.29
CA GLU A 611 9.75 26.62 -5.28
C GLU A 611 11.06 27.41 -5.55
N PRO A 612 11.01 28.42 -6.45
CA PRO A 612 12.20 29.22 -6.76
C PRO A 612 12.75 29.86 -5.50
N ARG A 613 14.08 30.00 -5.45
CA ARG A 613 14.75 30.72 -4.37
C ARG A 613 14.28 32.17 -4.39
N ASN A 614 13.61 32.63 -3.37
CA ASN A 614 13.49 34.07 -3.13
C ASN A 614 14.91 34.57 -2.81
N THR A 615 15.61 35.09 -3.82
CA THR A 615 16.78 35.92 -3.66
C THR A 615 16.26 37.30 -3.19
N GLY A 616 15.99 37.42 -1.86
CA GLY A 616 15.85 38.69 -1.21
C GLY A 616 17.15 39.07 -0.54
#